data_ee333763331ed575aa776e68cbd15b4c
#
_entry.id   ee333763331ed575aa776e68cbd15b4c
#
_cell.length_a   1.000
_cell.length_b   1.000
_cell.length_c   1.000
_cell.angle_alpha   90.00
_cell.angle_beta   90.00
_cell.angle_gamma   90.00
#
_symmetry.space_group_name_H-M   'P 1'
#
loop_
_entity.id
_entity.type
_entity.pdbx_description
1 polymer ?
#
loop_
_entity_poly.entity_id
_entity_poly.type
_entity_poly.pdbx_seq_one_letter_code
_entity_poly.pdbx_strand_id
1 'polypeptide(L)'
;MTPHDLDFLASDHERNEAEERLRAAVENGRLPLEQLAPRLDEVHASRTRGDLEAACRGLPRPGPRDALVVDRPPTSGRFVAGIFGGFERRGQWVVPPRMTLWSMWGGGKLDLSEARFSSQDTEIRAVALWGGTRIVVPDDIEVEVRGLGLFGVFDKRAARRIGRPGTPRVVIKGLALFGAVVTRTKR
;
A
#
# COMPACT_ATOMS: atom_id res chain seq x y z
N MET A 1 7.27 5.00 29.60
CA MET A 1 8.43 5.61 28.93
C MET A 1 8.96 6.66 29.86
N THR A 2 10.18 6.49 30.36
CA THR A 2 10.83 7.41 31.27
C THR A 2 11.41 8.61 30.50
N PRO A 3 11.60 9.80 31.12
CA PRO A 3 12.22 10.94 30.43
C PRO A 3 13.58 10.59 29.80
N HIS A 4 14.29 9.64 30.36
CA HIS A 4 15.60 9.18 29.88
C HIS A 4 15.51 8.36 28.58
N ASP A 5 14.39 7.70 28.29
CA ASP A 5 14.18 6.92 27.06
C ASP A 5 14.07 7.83 25.81
N LEU A 6 13.75 9.11 25.99
CA LEU A 6 13.57 10.07 24.91
C LEU A 6 14.90 10.59 24.36
N ASP A 7 15.98 10.50 25.14
CA ASP A 7 17.30 10.98 24.77
C ASP A 7 18.10 9.96 23.92
N PHE A 8 17.61 8.71 23.81
CA PHE A 8 18.24 7.71 22.97
C PHE A 8 18.16 8.07 21.49
N LEU A 9 19.24 7.77 20.75
CA LEU A 9 19.25 7.95 19.30
C LEU A 9 18.16 7.13 18.63
N ALA A 10 17.51 7.74 17.66
CA ALA A 10 16.51 7.09 16.86
C ALA A 10 17.16 6.07 15.91
N SER A 11 16.69 4.84 15.92
CA SER A 11 17.07 3.81 14.97
C SER A 11 16.29 3.96 13.65
N ASP A 12 16.81 3.38 12.57
CA ASP A 12 16.10 3.35 11.28
C ASP A 12 14.76 2.60 11.38
N HIS A 13 14.70 1.58 12.24
CA HIS A 13 13.44 0.87 12.51
C HIS A 13 12.40 1.79 13.14
N GLU A 14 12.78 2.57 14.13
CA GLU A 14 11.88 3.52 14.81
C GLU A 14 11.44 4.67 13.88
N ARG A 15 12.32 5.11 12.96
CA ARG A 15 11.94 6.06 11.91
C ARG A 15 10.88 5.47 10.99
N ASN A 16 11.08 4.24 10.53
CA ASN A 16 10.11 3.55 9.68
C ASN A 16 8.76 3.36 10.39
N GLU A 17 8.75 3.02 11.67
CA GLU A 17 7.52 2.92 12.46
C GLU A 17 6.80 4.28 12.57
N ALA A 18 7.55 5.37 12.77
CA ALA A 18 6.99 6.72 12.83
C ALA A 18 6.36 7.11 11.48
N GLU A 19 7.02 6.81 10.36
CA GLU A 19 6.47 7.03 9.02
C GLU A 19 5.17 6.24 8.80
N GLU A 20 5.13 4.97 9.19
CA GLU A 20 3.93 4.14 9.07
C GLU A 20 2.77 4.71 9.89
N ARG A 21 3.06 5.22 11.10
CA ARG A 21 2.05 5.89 11.95
C ARG A 21 1.47 7.12 11.27
N LEU A 22 2.30 7.94 10.63
CA LEU A 22 1.86 9.14 9.90
C LEU A 22 0.98 8.76 8.70
N ARG A 23 1.39 7.75 7.92
CA ARG A 23 0.61 7.26 6.77
C ARG A 23 -0.73 6.70 7.21
N ALA A 24 -0.74 5.86 8.25
CA ALA A 24 -1.97 5.31 8.80
C ALA A 24 -2.92 6.39 9.36
N ALA A 25 -2.37 7.48 9.90
CA ALA A 25 -3.16 8.61 10.38
C ALA A 25 -3.87 9.35 9.23
N VAL A 26 -3.22 9.51 8.08
CA VAL A 26 -3.83 10.08 6.87
C VAL A 26 -4.92 9.15 6.33
N GLU A 27 -4.64 7.86 6.22
CA GLU A 27 -5.61 6.85 5.76
C GLU A 27 -6.87 6.81 6.62
N ASN A 28 -6.71 7.02 7.92
CA ASN A 28 -7.82 7.04 8.88
C ASN A 28 -8.46 8.43 9.04
N GLY A 29 -8.06 9.43 8.25
CA GLY A 29 -8.58 10.78 8.30
C GLY A 29 -8.23 11.55 9.59
N ARG A 30 -7.23 11.09 10.36
CA ARG A 30 -6.77 11.74 11.60
C ARG A 30 -5.70 12.80 11.35
N LEU A 31 -5.06 12.74 10.19
CA LEU A 31 -4.06 13.70 9.73
C LEU A 31 -4.45 14.18 8.32
N PRO A 32 -4.58 15.50 8.09
CA PRO A 32 -4.76 16.03 6.74
C PRO A 32 -3.56 15.70 5.85
N LEU A 33 -3.81 15.43 4.57
CA LEU A 33 -2.76 15.03 3.62
C LEU A 33 -1.67 16.11 3.49
N GLU A 34 -2.06 17.38 3.61
CA GLU A 34 -1.14 18.54 3.54
C GLU A 34 -0.12 18.56 4.67
N GLN A 35 -0.45 17.92 5.80
CA GLN A 35 0.45 17.81 6.95
C GLN A 35 1.37 16.59 6.89
N LEU A 36 1.17 15.67 5.96
CA LEU A 36 1.99 14.46 5.88
C LEU A 36 3.42 14.79 5.51
N ALA A 37 3.65 15.54 4.44
CA ALA A 37 4.99 15.87 3.96
C ALA A 37 5.84 16.60 5.01
N PRO A 38 5.36 17.71 5.65
CA PRO A 38 6.14 18.38 6.69
C PRO A 38 6.51 17.46 7.85
N ARG A 39 5.60 16.60 8.30
CA ARG A 39 5.88 15.67 9.41
C ARG A 39 6.81 14.52 9.03
N LEU A 40 6.80 14.07 7.77
CA LEU A 40 7.80 13.12 7.27
C LEU A 40 9.19 13.74 7.26
N ASP A 41 9.32 15.00 6.87
CA ASP A 41 10.58 15.73 6.92
C ASP A 41 11.09 15.83 8.37
N GLU A 42 10.21 16.07 9.35
CA GLU A 42 10.55 16.04 10.77
C GLU A 42 11.04 14.65 11.22
N VAL A 43 10.39 13.56 10.78
CA VAL A 43 10.82 12.19 11.07
C VAL A 43 12.21 11.91 10.52
N HIS A 44 12.49 12.33 9.29
CA HIS A 44 13.82 12.14 8.68
C HIS A 44 14.91 12.99 9.34
N ALA A 45 14.56 14.18 9.82
CA ALA A 45 15.47 15.06 10.56
C ALA A 45 15.69 14.63 12.02
N SER A 46 14.85 13.74 12.54
CA SER A 46 14.88 13.31 13.94
C SER A 46 16.16 12.57 14.29
N ARG A 47 16.82 12.98 15.37
CA ARG A 47 18.03 12.33 15.90
C ARG A 47 17.73 11.42 17.07
N THR A 48 16.71 11.79 17.87
CA THR A 48 16.35 11.09 19.09
C THR A 48 14.96 10.49 18.99
N ARG A 49 14.63 9.57 19.92
CA ARG A 49 13.28 9.05 20.09
C ARG A 49 12.29 10.15 20.47
N GLY A 50 12.74 11.15 21.23
CA GLY A 50 11.94 12.31 21.58
C GLY A 50 11.51 13.13 20.38
N ASP A 51 12.41 13.31 19.41
CA ASP A 51 12.09 14.00 18.14
C ASP A 51 11.05 13.22 17.33
N LEU A 52 11.17 11.89 17.23
CA LEU A 52 10.21 11.04 16.54
C LEU A 52 8.81 11.11 17.20
N GLU A 53 8.76 11.08 18.52
CA GLU A 53 7.49 11.23 19.24
C GLU A 53 6.89 12.64 19.06
N ALA A 54 7.73 13.67 18.94
CA ALA A 54 7.26 15.02 18.65
C ALA A 54 6.63 15.10 17.24
N ALA A 55 7.28 14.53 16.22
CA ALA A 55 6.75 14.46 14.86
C ALA A 55 5.42 13.69 14.78
N CYS A 56 5.25 12.68 15.62
CA CYS A 56 4.01 11.88 15.73
C CYS A 56 3.03 12.41 16.77
N ARG A 57 3.20 13.63 17.29
CA ARG A 57 2.35 14.17 18.34
C ARG A 57 0.87 14.22 17.93
N GLY A 58 0.00 13.80 18.84
CA GLY A 58 -1.44 13.76 18.62
C GLY A 58 -1.92 12.52 17.85
N LEU A 59 -1.00 11.64 17.42
CA LEU A 59 -1.36 10.39 16.78
C LEU A 59 -1.33 9.23 17.79
N PRO A 60 -2.25 8.27 17.70
CA PRO A 60 -2.24 7.10 18.56
C PRO A 60 -0.95 6.31 18.36
N ARG A 61 -0.39 5.80 19.46
CA ARG A 61 0.69 4.81 19.39
C ARG A 61 0.13 3.48 18.93
N PRO A 62 0.85 2.74 18.06
CA PRO A 62 0.50 1.35 17.79
C PRO A 62 0.58 0.59 19.13
N GLY A 63 -0.54 0.13 19.62
CA GLY A 63 -0.57 -0.73 20.80
C GLY A 63 -0.26 -2.17 20.41
N PRO A 64 0.11 -3.04 21.39
CA PRO A 64 0.26 -4.48 21.14
C PRO A 64 -1.00 -5.13 20.55
N ARG A 65 -2.14 -4.46 20.65
CA ARG A 65 -3.43 -4.89 20.08
C ARG A 65 -3.57 -4.57 18.59
N ASP A 66 -2.83 -3.59 18.07
CA ASP A 66 -2.90 -3.27 16.64
C ASP A 66 -2.15 -4.31 15.78
N ALA A 67 -1.18 -5.01 16.37
CA ALA A 67 -0.53 -6.17 15.75
C ALA A 67 -1.41 -7.45 15.77
N LEU A 68 -2.48 -7.46 16.56
CA LEU A 68 -3.40 -8.61 16.71
C LEU A 68 -4.79 -8.38 16.10
N VAL A 69 -5.06 -7.21 15.50
CA VAL A 69 -6.32 -6.96 14.78
C VAL A 69 -6.23 -7.51 13.36
N VAL A 70 -5.98 -8.82 13.26
CA VAL A 70 -6.14 -9.60 12.02
C VAL A 70 -7.61 -9.91 11.73
N ASP A 71 -8.55 -9.52 12.59
CA ASP A 71 -9.95 -9.95 12.50
C ASP A 71 -10.97 -8.81 12.40
N ARG A 72 -10.54 -7.66 11.90
CA ARG A 72 -11.49 -6.65 11.43
C ARG A 72 -11.59 -6.79 9.91
N PRO A 73 -12.79 -7.01 9.34
CA PRO A 73 -12.94 -6.94 7.89
C PRO A 73 -12.43 -5.56 7.47
N PRO A 74 -11.47 -5.48 6.52
CA PRO A 74 -10.82 -4.22 6.20
C PRO A 74 -11.83 -3.28 5.54
N THR A 75 -12.42 -2.40 6.33
CA THR A 75 -13.18 -1.25 5.84
C THR A 75 -12.28 -0.25 5.09
N SER A 76 -10.95 -0.42 5.16
CA SER A 76 -9.94 0.48 4.60
C SER A 76 -9.17 -0.07 3.39
N GLY A 77 -9.65 -1.14 2.76
CA GLY A 77 -8.96 -1.78 1.62
C GLY A 77 -9.07 -1.05 0.27
N ARG A 78 -9.71 0.12 0.21
CA ARG A 78 -9.97 0.80 -1.08
C ARG A 78 -8.78 1.59 -1.63
N PHE A 79 -7.84 1.98 -0.79
CA PHE A 79 -6.70 2.80 -1.18
C PHE A 79 -5.41 2.28 -0.55
N VAL A 80 -4.37 2.09 -1.37
CA VAL A 80 -3.02 1.72 -0.93
C VAL A 80 -2.03 2.64 -1.64
N ALA A 81 -1.21 3.36 -0.87
CA ALA A 81 -0.23 4.29 -1.42
C ALA A 81 1.18 3.96 -0.95
N GLY A 82 2.13 4.00 -1.87
CA GLY A 82 3.56 4.03 -1.62
C GLY A 82 4.15 5.33 -2.14
N ILE A 83 4.39 6.32 -1.26
CA ILE A 83 4.87 7.65 -1.68
C ILE A 83 6.39 7.64 -1.81
N PHE A 84 7.13 7.38 -0.73
CA PHE A 84 8.60 7.29 -0.71
C PHE A 84 9.11 5.92 -0.24
N GLY A 85 8.27 4.91 -0.25
CA GLY A 85 8.61 3.57 0.19
C GLY A 85 7.87 2.51 -0.58
N GLY A 86 8.08 1.26 -0.19
CA GLY A 86 7.34 0.13 -0.75
C GLY A 86 6.13 -0.22 0.08
N PHE A 87 5.09 -0.73 -0.55
CA PHE A 87 4.05 -1.46 0.14
C PHE A 87 4.08 -2.92 -0.30
N GLU A 88 3.85 -3.83 0.64
CA GLU A 88 3.64 -5.23 0.32
C GLU A 88 2.37 -5.72 1.01
N ARG A 89 1.48 -6.28 0.21
CA ARG A 89 0.27 -6.93 0.71
C ARG A 89 0.21 -8.34 0.16
N ARG A 90 0.24 -9.32 1.07
CA ARG A 90 0.24 -10.75 0.73
C ARG A 90 -0.52 -11.55 1.78
N GLY A 91 -0.77 -12.82 1.49
CA GLY A 91 -1.46 -13.75 2.40
C GLY A 91 -2.98 -13.70 2.25
N GLN A 92 -3.67 -14.13 3.29
CA GLN A 92 -5.13 -14.23 3.28
C GLN A 92 -5.77 -12.90 3.67
N TRP A 93 -6.32 -12.19 2.70
CA TRP A 93 -7.06 -10.95 2.92
C TRP A 93 -8.24 -10.83 1.95
N VAL A 94 -9.18 -9.95 2.24
CA VAL A 94 -10.36 -9.76 1.40
C VAL A 94 -10.13 -8.58 0.46
N VAL A 95 -10.23 -8.84 -0.84
CA VAL A 95 -10.11 -7.82 -1.88
C VAL A 95 -11.45 -7.10 -2.01
N PRO A 96 -11.49 -5.78 -1.83
CA PRO A 96 -12.72 -5.02 -2.02
C PRO A 96 -13.10 -4.94 -3.50
N PRO A 97 -14.38 -4.63 -3.83
CA PRO A 97 -14.84 -4.53 -5.22
C PRO A 97 -14.11 -3.46 -6.02
N ARG A 98 -13.61 -2.42 -5.34
CA ARG A 98 -12.81 -1.34 -5.94
C ARG A 98 -11.64 -1.02 -5.06
N MET A 99 -10.46 -0.94 -5.66
CA MET A 99 -9.20 -0.65 -4.98
C MET A 99 -8.34 0.28 -5.82
N THR A 100 -7.67 1.23 -5.16
CA THR A 100 -6.72 2.14 -5.82
C THR A 100 -5.33 1.94 -5.23
N LEU A 101 -4.34 1.76 -6.10
CA LEU A 101 -2.93 1.64 -5.78
C LEU A 101 -2.21 2.88 -6.31
N TRP A 102 -1.45 3.55 -5.46
CA TRP A 102 -0.65 4.70 -5.84
C TRP A 102 0.81 4.48 -5.48
N SER A 103 1.70 4.60 -6.48
CA SER A 103 3.14 4.53 -6.31
C SER A 103 3.76 5.80 -6.87
N MET A 104 4.37 6.62 -6.01
CA MET A 104 4.99 7.87 -6.44
C MET A 104 6.50 7.69 -6.64
N TRP A 105 7.31 7.63 -5.60
CA TRP A 105 8.76 7.38 -5.65
C TRP A 105 9.16 6.02 -5.04
N GLY A 106 8.26 5.11 -4.98
CA GLY A 106 8.48 3.80 -4.37
C GLY A 106 7.94 2.67 -5.21
N GLY A 107 8.05 1.48 -4.69
CA GLY A 107 7.49 0.27 -5.29
C GLY A 107 6.39 -0.33 -4.44
N GLY A 108 5.56 -1.16 -5.05
CA GLY A 108 4.57 -1.93 -4.33
C GLY A 108 4.43 -3.34 -4.87
N LYS A 109 4.11 -4.26 -3.97
CA LYS A 109 3.74 -5.62 -4.32
C LYS A 109 2.37 -5.93 -3.77
N LEU A 110 1.46 -6.23 -4.65
CA LEU A 110 0.14 -6.73 -4.31
C LEU A 110 0.05 -8.19 -4.72
N ASP A 111 -0.05 -9.08 -3.74
CA ASP A 111 -0.20 -10.51 -3.99
C ASP A 111 -1.65 -10.93 -3.72
N LEU A 112 -2.32 -11.36 -4.78
CA LEU A 112 -3.71 -11.81 -4.75
C LEU A 112 -3.82 -13.34 -4.74
N SER A 113 -2.70 -14.08 -4.67
CA SER A 113 -2.68 -15.54 -4.84
C SER A 113 -3.48 -16.28 -3.76
N GLU A 114 -3.54 -15.72 -2.55
CA GLU A 114 -4.25 -16.30 -1.41
C GLU A 114 -5.40 -15.39 -0.94
N ALA A 115 -5.68 -14.33 -1.69
CA ALA A 115 -6.70 -13.37 -1.33
C ALA A 115 -8.10 -13.90 -1.68
N ARG A 116 -9.08 -13.51 -0.87
CA ARG A 116 -10.50 -13.78 -1.14
C ARG A 116 -11.15 -12.56 -1.75
N PHE A 117 -11.95 -12.74 -2.78
CA PHE A 117 -12.65 -11.66 -3.44
C PHE A 117 -14.03 -11.47 -2.80
N SER A 118 -14.36 -10.23 -2.44
CA SER A 118 -15.68 -9.90 -1.89
C SER A 118 -16.75 -9.71 -2.97
N SER A 119 -16.36 -9.67 -4.24
CA SER A 119 -17.23 -9.51 -5.40
C SER A 119 -16.73 -10.34 -6.56
N GLN A 120 -17.63 -10.75 -7.46
CA GLN A 120 -17.25 -11.40 -8.71
C GLN A 120 -16.50 -10.45 -9.65
N ASP A 121 -16.84 -9.15 -9.63
CA ASP A 121 -16.15 -8.12 -10.39
C ASP A 121 -15.35 -7.23 -9.45
N THR A 122 -14.05 -7.16 -9.67
CA THR A 122 -13.12 -6.33 -8.89
C THR A 122 -12.35 -5.38 -9.81
N GLU A 123 -12.39 -4.09 -9.51
CA GLU A 123 -11.63 -3.07 -10.24
C GLU A 123 -10.43 -2.60 -9.41
N ILE A 124 -9.22 -2.77 -9.94
CA ILE A 124 -7.98 -2.26 -9.36
C ILE A 124 -7.47 -1.11 -10.22
N ARG A 125 -7.41 0.10 -9.66
CA ARG A 125 -6.79 1.26 -10.30
C ARG A 125 -5.36 1.40 -9.82
N ALA A 126 -4.38 1.26 -10.73
CA ALA A 126 -2.97 1.39 -10.41
C ALA A 126 -2.39 2.63 -11.09
N VAL A 127 -1.85 3.54 -10.29
CA VAL A 127 -1.15 4.74 -10.77
C VAL A 127 0.30 4.67 -10.29
N ALA A 128 1.24 4.65 -11.23
CA ALA A 128 2.66 4.67 -10.94
C ALA A 128 3.31 5.88 -11.61
N LEU A 129 3.86 6.81 -10.82
CA LEU A 129 4.51 8.01 -11.35
C LEU A 129 6.00 7.75 -11.61
N TRP A 130 6.82 7.60 -10.57
CA TRP A 130 8.28 7.34 -10.63
C TRP A 130 8.66 6.00 -10.02
N GLY A 131 7.69 5.18 -9.70
CA GLY A 131 7.85 3.92 -9.00
C GLY A 131 7.27 2.74 -9.76
N GLY A 132 7.27 1.57 -9.14
CA GLY A 132 6.73 0.34 -9.75
C GLY A 132 5.75 -0.39 -8.87
N THR A 133 4.68 -0.88 -9.45
CA THR A 133 3.74 -1.76 -8.75
C THR A 133 3.73 -3.13 -9.41
N ARG A 134 3.99 -4.16 -8.61
CA ARG A 134 3.87 -5.55 -9.04
C ARG A 134 2.58 -6.15 -8.48
N ILE A 135 1.72 -6.60 -9.37
CA ILE A 135 0.47 -7.27 -9.01
C ILE A 135 0.62 -8.75 -9.38
N VAL A 136 0.56 -9.61 -8.36
CA VAL A 136 0.58 -11.07 -8.55
C VAL A 136 -0.85 -11.56 -8.48
N VAL A 137 -1.30 -12.25 -9.53
CA VAL A 137 -2.66 -12.79 -9.64
C VAL A 137 -2.61 -14.31 -9.67
N PRO A 138 -3.58 -15.01 -9.07
CA PRO A 138 -3.70 -16.46 -9.22
C PRO A 138 -4.06 -16.83 -10.67
N ASP A 139 -3.85 -18.09 -11.01
CA ASP A 139 -4.07 -18.60 -12.38
C ASP A 139 -5.52 -19.01 -12.67
N ASP A 140 -6.36 -19.05 -11.65
CA ASP A 140 -7.76 -19.47 -11.69
C ASP A 140 -8.77 -18.34 -11.85
N ILE A 141 -8.33 -17.08 -11.93
CA ILE A 141 -9.20 -15.90 -12.11
C ILE A 141 -9.09 -15.29 -13.52
N GLU A 142 -10.15 -14.62 -13.95
CA GLU A 142 -10.12 -13.82 -15.16
C GLU A 142 -9.47 -12.46 -14.88
N VAL A 143 -8.43 -12.13 -15.66
CA VAL A 143 -7.72 -10.85 -15.50
C VAL A 143 -7.78 -10.05 -16.80
N GLU A 144 -8.32 -8.84 -16.69
CA GLU A 144 -8.31 -7.87 -17.78
C GLU A 144 -7.45 -6.68 -17.41
N VAL A 145 -6.45 -6.37 -18.23
CA VAL A 145 -5.55 -5.24 -18.00
C VAL A 145 -5.81 -4.14 -19.02
N ARG A 146 -6.31 -2.99 -18.52
CA ARG A 146 -6.58 -1.78 -19.30
C ARG A 146 -5.76 -0.62 -18.74
N GLY A 147 -4.51 -0.47 -19.18
CA GLY A 147 -3.64 0.59 -18.71
C GLY A 147 -2.83 1.22 -19.80
N LEU A 148 -2.35 2.44 -19.56
CA LEU A 148 -1.49 3.21 -20.44
C LEU A 148 -0.14 3.44 -19.75
N GLY A 149 0.97 3.16 -20.45
CA GLY A 149 2.31 3.61 -20.09
C GLY A 149 2.72 4.75 -21.00
N LEU A 150 3.03 5.94 -20.45
CA LEU A 150 3.44 7.08 -21.27
C LEU A 150 4.96 7.06 -21.51
N PHE A 151 5.75 7.12 -20.45
CA PHE A 151 7.22 6.96 -20.46
C PHE A 151 7.63 5.76 -19.60
N GLY A 152 6.67 4.93 -19.20
CA GLY A 152 6.80 3.76 -18.35
C GLY A 152 6.18 2.53 -19.00
N VAL A 153 6.18 1.43 -18.28
CA VAL A 153 5.65 0.15 -18.74
C VAL A 153 4.36 -0.19 -17.99
N PHE A 154 3.29 -0.42 -18.74
CA PHE A 154 2.09 -1.06 -18.23
C PHE A 154 2.02 -2.46 -18.88
N ASP A 155 2.52 -3.47 -18.15
CA ASP A 155 2.63 -4.82 -18.69
C ASP A 155 1.26 -5.51 -18.73
N LYS A 156 0.87 -5.90 -19.93
CA LYS A 156 -0.41 -6.57 -20.23
C LYS A 156 -0.27 -8.09 -20.36
N ARG A 157 0.87 -8.68 -19.98
CA ARG A 157 1.13 -10.12 -20.20
C ARG A 157 0.19 -11.04 -19.45
N ALA A 158 -0.37 -10.61 -18.32
CA ALA A 158 -1.41 -11.36 -17.62
C ALA A 158 -2.82 -11.11 -18.19
N ALA A 159 -2.97 -10.16 -19.11
CA ALA A 159 -4.23 -9.88 -19.77
C ALA A 159 -4.55 -10.93 -20.81
N ARG A 160 -5.65 -11.59 -20.68
CA ARG A 160 -6.29 -12.63 -21.51
C ARG A 160 -6.14 -14.05 -20.96
N ARG A 161 -6.69 -14.28 -19.78
CA ARG A 161 -7.22 -15.60 -19.50
C ARG A 161 -8.74 -15.49 -19.38
N ILE A 162 -9.42 -16.20 -20.23
CA ILE A 162 -10.86 -16.42 -20.08
C ILE A 162 -10.99 -17.37 -18.90
N GLY A 163 -11.47 -16.86 -17.76
CA GLY A 163 -11.74 -17.65 -16.58
C GLY A 163 -12.83 -18.69 -16.86
N ARG A 164 -12.91 -19.69 -16.02
CA ARG A 164 -14.06 -20.63 -16.05
C ARG A 164 -15.33 -19.87 -15.65
N PRO A 165 -16.51 -20.26 -16.17
CA PRO A 165 -17.76 -19.67 -15.74
C PRO A 165 -17.89 -19.68 -14.20
N GLY A 166 -18.10 -18.50 -13.58
CA GLY A 166 -18.24 -18.34 -12.14
C GLY A 166 -16.95 -17.95 -11.40
N THR A 167 -15.80 -17.81 -12.08
CA THR A 167 -14.57 -17.30 -11.44
C THR A 167 -14.62 -15.78 -11.28
N PRO A 168 -13.97 -15.22 -10.23
CA PRO A 168 -13.85 -13.78 -10.07
C PRO A 168 -13.12 -13.14 -11.25
N ARG A 169 -13.62 -11.97 -11.67
CA ARG A 169 -13.01 -11.14 -12.71
C ARG A 169 -12.31 -9.94 -12.07
N VAL A 170 -11.05 -9.74 -12.41
CA VAL A 170 -10.25 -8.60 -11.94
C VAL A 170 -9.89 -7.72 -13.13
N VAL A 171 -10.35 -6.47 -13.11
CA VAL A 171 -10.04 -5.46 -14.11
C VAL A 171 -9.00 -4.51 -13.54
N ILE A 172 -7.79 -4.55 -14.09
CA ILE A 172 -6.70 -3.66 -13.69
C ILE A 172 -6.63 -2.51 -14.67
N LYS A 173 -6.92 -1.29 -14.19
CA LYS A 173 -6.85 -0.04 -14.96
C LYS A 173 -5.77 0.86 -14.41
N GLY A 174 -5.23 1.77 -15.20
CA GLY A 174 -4.39 2.81 -14.66
C GLY A 174 -3.39 3.42 -15.62
N LEU A 175 -2.42 4.11 -15.02
CA LEU A 175 -1.42 4.91 -15.72
C LEU A 175 -0.05 4.65 -15.09
N ALA A 176 0.96 4.40 -15.95
CA ALA A 176 2.36 4.43 -15.58
C ALA A 176 3.05 5.56 -16.35
N LEU A 177 3.49 6.61 -15.62
CA LEU A 177 4.17 7.74 -16.25
C LEU A 177 5.64 7.43 -16.51
N PHE A 178 6.47 7.41 -15.47
CA PHE A 178 7.90 7.07 -15.52
C PHE A 178 8.21 5.79 -14.74
N GLY A 179 7.16 5.03 -14.42
CA GLY A 179 7.22 3.84 -13.60
C GLY A 179 6.78 2.59 -14.35
N ALA A 180 6.55 1.52 -13.59
CA ALA A 180 6.07 0.27 -14.15
C ALA A 180 4.90 -0.31 -13.35
N VAL A 181 3.87 -0.76 -14.04
CA VAL A 181 2.85 -1.64 -13.47
C VAL A 181 2.99 -3.00 -14.15
N VAL A 182 3.44 -3.99 -13.39
CA VAL A 182 3.72 -5.33 -13.89
C VAL A 182 2.74 -6.32 -13.26
N THR A 183 2.03 -7.04 -14.10
CA THR A 183 1.12 -8.09 -13.67
C THR A 183 1.75 -9.46 -13.94
N ARG A 184 1.85 -10.29 -12.90
CA ARG A 184 2.38 -11.65 -13.03
C ARG A 184 1.38 -12.66 -12.50
N THR A 185 1.35 -13.81 -13.16
CA THR A 185 0.57 -14.98 -12.69
C THR A 185 1.47 -15.86 -11.84
N LYS A 186 0.99 -16.25 -10.66
CA LYS A 186 1.63 -17.27 -9.84
C LYS A 186 1.08 -18.63 -10.30
N ARG A 187 1.98 -19.49 -10.72
CA ARG A 187 1.68 -20.90 -10.96
C ARG A 187 1.75 -21.68 -9.66
#